data_cc19cc6a8291a34ba97f9fbe87d19d48
#
_entry.id   cc19cc6a8291a34ba97f9fbe87d19d48
#
_cell.length_a   1.000
_cell.length_b   1.000
_cell.length_c   1.000
_cell.angle_alpha   90.00
_cell.angle_beta   90.00
_cell.angle_gamma   90.00
#
_symmetry.space_group_name_H-M   'P 1'
#
loop_
_entity.id
_entity.type
_entity.pdbx_description
1 polymer ?
#
loop_
_entity_poly.entity_id
_entity_poly.type
_entity_poly.pdbx_seq_one_letter_code
_entity_poly.pdbx_strand_id
1 'polypeptide(L)'
;MRLFVALFPPEDVRDELRRHLRDAMTRPVRLTAVERWHITMAFLGENPDEELPEISQAVGAAAAGGGPIRLRLAGGGNFGTALWAGVDGDLPAFFRLRARLPLGNGPFTPHLTVSYRDHAEVRAALNAYAGPPWTASELVLVHSRHAEGLGYDRVSAWPLQPDPCDGRVAQA
;
A
#
# COMPACT_ATOMS: atom_id res chain seq x y z
N MET A 1 16.16 -10.73 6.81
CA MET A 1 14.71 -10.40 6.85
C MET A 1 14.25 -9.87 5.49
N ARG A 2 13.16 -10.39 4.98
CA ARG A 2 12.54 -9.86 3.75
C ARG A 2 11.63 -8.69 4.08
N LEU A 3 12.01 -7.48 3.69
CA LEU A 3 11.36 -6.23 4.10
C LEU A 3 10.67 -5.52 2.94
N PHE A 4 9.57 -4.84 3.25
CA PHE A 4 8.93 -3.87 2.35
C PHE A 4 8.29 -2.73 3.16
N VAL A 5 8.06 -1.61 2.50
CA VAL A 5 7.40 -0.44 3.07
C VAL A 5 6.01 -0.30 2.47
N ALA A 6 5.00 -0.04 3.28
CA ALA A 6 3.61 -0.04 2.83
C ALA A 6 2.74 1.01 3.51
N LEU A 7 1.63 1.33 2.83
CA LEU A 7 0.46 2.02 3.37
C LEU A 7 -0.67 1.00 3.54
N PHE A 8 -1.32 1.00 4.69
CA PHE A 8 -2.51 0.17 4.94
C PHE A 8 -3.75 1.05 4.91
N PRO A 9 -4.68 0.84 3.95
CA PRO A 9 -5.97 1.51 4.01
C PRO A 9 -6.69 1.21 5.33
N PRO A 10 -7.52 2.13 5.85
CA PRO A 10 -8.33 1.88 7.03
C PRO A 10 -9.24 0.64 6.87
N GLU A 11 -9.63 0.06 7.97
CA GLU A 11 -10.46 -1.16 7.99
C GLU A 11 -11.77 -0.99 7.22
N ASP A 12 -12.45 0.15 7.40
CA ASP A 12 -13.70 0.46 6.69
C ASP A 12 -13.52 0.53 5.16
N VAL A 13 -12.40 1.07 4.69
CA VAL A 13 -12.05 1.10 3.26
C VAL A 13 -11.80 -0.29 2.71
N ARG A 14 -11.05 -1.12 3.45
CA ARG A 14 -10.79 -2.51 3.06
C ARG A 14 -12.06 -3.35 3.08
N ASP A 15 -12.91 -3.18 4.07
CA ASP A 15 -14.18 -3.89 4.22
C ASP A 15 -15.15 -3.54 3.10
N GLU A 16 -15.18 -2.31 2.64
CA GLU A 16 -16.01 -1.90 1.51
C GLU A 16 -15.56 -2.57 0.21
N LEU A 17 -14.26 -2.58 -0.07
CA LEU A 17 -13.73 -3.32 -1.23
C LEU A 17 -14.08 -4.80 -1.14
N ARG A 18 -13.88 -5.42 0.01
CA ARG A 18 -14.21 -6.83 0.23
C ARG A 18 -15.69 -7.11 -0.06
N ARG A 19 -16.58 -6.27 0.43
CA ARG A 19 -18.03 -6.39 0.20
C ARG A 19 -18.35 -6.27 -1.28
N HIS A 20 -17.80 -5.28 -1.96
CA HIS A 20 -17.96 -5.09 -3.41
C HIS A 20 -17.55 -6.33 -4.20
N LEU A 21 -16.41 -6.92 -3.87
CA LEU A 21 -15.92 -8.14 -4.52
C LEU A 21 -16.81 -9.35 -4.22
N ARG A 22 -17.24 -9.53 -2.98
CA ARG A 22 -18.13 -10.64 -2.60
C ARG A 22 -19.48 -10.56 -3.27
N ASP A 23 -20.06 -9.38 -3.38
CA ASP A 23 -21.36 -9.17 -4.03
C ASP A 23 -21.33 -9.50 -5.53
N ALA A 24 -20.18 -9.38 -6.16
CA ALA A 24 -19.97 -9.70 -7.57
C ALA A 24 -19.70 -11.20 -7.83
N MET A 25 -19.37 -11.97 -6.81
CA MET A 25 -19.03 -13.39 -6.95
C MET A 25 -20.27 -14.27 -6.91
N THR A 26 -20.47 -15.08 -7.95
CA THR A 26 -21.53 -16.10 -7.99
C THR A 26 -21.10 -17.41 -7.31
N ARG A 27 -19.79 -17.59 -7.11
CA ARG A 27 -19.18 -18.72 -6.40
C ARG A 27 -18.14 -18.21 -5.41
N PRO A 28 -17.92 -18.91 -4.28
CA PRO A 28 -16.86 -18.54 -3.35
C PRO A 28 -15.49 -18.54 -4.04
N VAL A 29 -14.79 -17.41 -3.96
CA VAL A 29 -13.42 -17.25 -4.44
C VAL A 29 -12.53 -16.90 -3.24
N ARG A 30 -11.38 -17.55 -3.15
CA ARG A 30 -10.42 -17.29 -2.11
C ARG A 30 -9.65 -16.01 -2.44
N LEU A 31 -9.97 -14.95 -1.72
CA LEU A 31 -9.20 -13.72 -1.69
C LEU A 31 -8.06 -13.83 -0.66
N THR A 32 -7.04 -12.99 -0.80
CA THR A 32 -6.04 -12.81 0.27
C THR A 32 -6.71 -12.25 1.53
N ALA A 33 -6.15 -12.54 2.69
CA ALA A 33 -6.69 -12.05 3.97
C ALA A 33 -6.74 -10.51 3.98
N VAL A 34 -7.89 -9.96 4.34
CA VAL A 34 -8.15 -8.49 4.29
C VAL A 34 -7.18 -7.71 5.17
N GLU A 35 -6.76 -8.31 6.29
CA GLU A 35 -5.79 -7.72 7.21
C GLU A 35 -4.42 -7.50 6.57
N ARG A 36 -4.13 -8.20 5.48
CA ARG A 36 -2.90 -8.09 4.71
C ARG A 36 -3.00 -7.15 3.51
N TRP A 37 -4.17 -6.63 3.22
CA TRP A 37 -4.35 -5.72 2.09
C TRP A 37 -3.63 -4.40 2.34
N HIS A 38 -2.69 -4.10 1.47
CA HIS A 38 -1.81 -2.94 1.58
C HIS A 38 -1.38 -2.44 0.21
N ILE A 39 -0.91 -1.22 0.18
CA ILE A 39 -0.27 -0.61 -1.00
C ILE A 39 1.23 -0.59 -0.72
N THR A 40 1.99 -1.37 -1.48
CA THR A 40 3.45 -1.37 -1.34
C THR A 40 4.02 -0.05 -1.87
N MET A 41 4.90 0.57 -1.09
CA MET A 41 5.63 1.77 -1.46
C MET A 41 7.03 1.45 -1.99
N ALA A 42 7.72 0.50 -1.37
CA ALA A 42 9.05 0.05 -1.79
C ALA A 42 9.31 -1.38 -1.33
N PHE A 43 9.86 -2.21 -2.20
CA PHE A 43 10.39 -3.52 -1.85
C PHE A 43 11.86 -3.38 -1.51
N LEU A 44 12.24 -3.73 -0.28
CA LEU A 44 13.62 -3.64 0.18
C LEU A 44 14.39 -4.96 0.02
N GLY A 45 13.66 -6.05 -0.26
CA GLY A 45 14.27 -7.37 -0.47
C GLY A 45 14.75 -8.03 0.82
N GLU A 46 15.72 -8.94 0.68
CA GLU A 46 16.35 -9.60 1.81
C GLU A 46 17.44 -8.71 2.40
N ASN A 47 17.38 -8.50 3.70
CA ASN A 47 18.34 -7.67 4.43
C ASN A 47 18.84 -8.41 5.67
N PRO A 48 20.12 -8.29 6.03
CA PRO A 48 20.62 -8.75 7.32
C PRO A 48 19.92 -8.05 8.49
N ASP A 49 19.80 -8.74 9.61
CA ASP A 49 19.12 -8.18 10.78
C ASP A 49 19.84 -6.94 11.33
N GLU A 50 21.16 -6.87 11.12
CA GLU A 50 22.02 -5.77 11.55
C GLU A 50 21.72 -4.45 10.81
N GLU A 51 21.14 -4.51 9.60
CA GLU A 51 20.79 -3.33 8.81
C GLU A 51 19.43 -2.73 9.21
N LEU A 52 18.65 -3.42 10.02
CA LEU A 52 17.32 -2.96 10.43
C LEU A 52 17.30 -1.57 11.06
N PRO A 53 18.24 -1.17 11.94
CA PRO A 53 18.25 0.19 12.48
C PRO A 53 18.45 1.27 11.42
N GLU A 54 19.33 1.06 10.46
CA GLU A 54 19.60 2.00 9.37
C GLU A 54 18.39 2.12 8.44
N ILE A 55 17.79 0.99 8.06
CA ILE A 55 16.58 0.93 7.24
C ILE A 55 15.44 1.67 7.95
N SER A 56 15.24 1.40 9.24
CA SER A 56 14.20 2.05 10.06
C SER A 56 14.40 3.57 10.11
N GLN A 57 15.62 4.03 10.26
CA GLN A 57 15.94 5.46 10.24
C GLN A 57 15.63 6.10 8.90
N ALA A 58 15.98 5.45 7.79
CA ALA A 58 15.71 5.95 6.45
C ALA A 58 14.20 6.03 6.15
N VAL A 59 13.43 5.02 6.54
CA VAL A 59 11.98 5.01 6.37
C VAL A 59 11.31 6.07 7.24
N GLY A 60 11.74 6.22 8.49
CA GLY A 60 11.24 7.26 9.39
C GLY A 60 11.52 8.68 8.88
N ALA A 61 12.71 8.91 8.32
CA ALA A 61 13.07 10.18 7.69
C ALA A 61 12.21 10.48 6.47
N ALA A 62 11.89 9.48 5.65
CA ALA A 62 10.97 9.64 4.53
C ALA A 62 9.55 10.02 4.98
N ALA A 63 9.05 9.39 6.03
CA ALA A 63 7.73 9.69 6.60
C ALA A 63 7.62 11.11 7.15
N ALA A 64 8.70 11.63 7.75
CA ALA A 64 8.74 12.93 8.40
C ALA A 64 8.47 14.15 7.46
N GLY A 65 8.49 13.96 6.16
CA GLY A 65 8.16 15.01 5.19
C GLY A 65 7.29 14.50 4.05
N GLY A 66 6.66 13.33 4.23
CA GLY A 66 6.01 12.58 3.16
C GLY A 66 4.49 12.70 3.06
N GLY A 67 3.84 13.44 3.89
CA GLY A 67 2.39 13.52 3.80
C GLY A 67 1.75 14.29 4.92
N PRO A 68 0.44 14.12 5.22
CA PRO A 68 -0.46 13.02 4.82
C PRO A 68 -0.87 13.03 3.35
N ILE A 69 -1.35 11.90 2.83
CA ILE A 69 -1.68 11.73 1.42
C ILE A 69 -3.13 11.27 1.28
N ARG A 70 -3.92 12.00 0.48
CA ARG A 70 -5.30 11.60 0.19
C ARG A 70 -5.33 10.65 -0.99
N LEU A 71 -5.88 9.45 -0.75
CA LEU A 71 -5.95 8.36 -1.72
C LEU A 71 -7.35 7.75 -1.77
N ARG A 72 -7.59 6.96 -2.80
CA ARG A 72 -8.75 6.06 -2.92
C ARG A 72 -8.36 4.84 -3.75
N LEU A 73 -9.05 3.72 -3.52
CA LEU A 73 -8.96 2.56 -4.40
C LEU A 73 -9.95 2.73 -5.54
N ALA A 74 -9.50 2.62 -6.76
CA ALA A 74 -10.34 2.78 -7.94
C ALA A 74 -9.77 2.01 -9.13
N GLY A 75 -10.66 1.35 -9.86
CA GLY A 75 -10.26 0.50 -10.97
C GLY A 75 -9.51 -0.73 -10.52
N GLY A 76 -8.97 -1.46 -11.49
CA GLY A 76 -8.21 -2.66 -11.21
C GLY A 76 -7.32 -3.05 -12.36
N GLY A 77 -6.51 -4.07 -12.12
CA GLY A 77 -5.62 -4.67 -13.10
C GLY A 77 -5.11 -6.00 -12.63
N ASN A 78 -4.13 -6.50 -13.38
CA ASN A 78 -3.49 -7.76 -13.04
C ASN A 78 -2.00 -7.74 -13.39
N PHE A 79 -1.22 -8.48 -12.61
CA PHE A 79 0.14 -8.89 -12.94
C PHE A 79 0.14 -10.41 -13.03
N GLY A 80 0.17 -10.97 -14.27
CA GLY A 80 -0.07 -12.38 -14.44
C GLY A 80 -1.43 -12.79 -13.87
N THR A 81 -1.45 -13.72 -12.91
CA THR A 81 -2.66 -14.18 -12.21
C THR A 81 -3.02 -13.34 -10.98
N ALA A 82 -2.14 -12.45 -10.54
CA ALA A 82 -2.41 -11.60 -9.40
C ALA A 82 -3.36 -10.46 -9.78
N LEU A 83 -4.49 -10.38 -9.10
CA LEU A 83 -5.51 -9.35 -9.30
C LEU A 83 -5.39 -8.27 -8.23
N TRP A 84 -5.51 -6.99 -8.63
CA TRP A 84 -5.34 -5.87 -7.72
C TRP A 84 -6.32 -4.73 -8.00
N ALA A 85 -6.66 -4.01 -6.94
CA ALA A 85 -7.31 -2.71 -7.02
C ALA A 85 -6.29 -1.63 -7.32
N GLY A 86 -6.62 -0.70 -8.20
CA GLY A 86 -5.82 0.48 -8.51
C GLY A 86 -5.89 1.51 -7.39
N VAL A 87 -4.95 2.44 -7.41
CA VAL A 87 -4.87 3.55 -6.46
C VAL A 87 -4.97 4.86 -7.22
N ASP A 88 -5.84 5.74 -6.76
CA ASP A 88 -6.07 7.08 -7.29
C ASP A 88 -6.01 8.12 -6.16
N GLY A 89 -6.12 9.40 -6.48
CA GLY A 89 -6.04 10.51 -5.54
C GLY A 89 -4.81 11.37 -5.76
N ASP A 90 -4.14 11.80 -4.70
CA ASP A 90 -2.93 12.61 -4.80
C ASP A 90 -1.70 11.76 -5.15
N LEU A 91 -1.68 11.27 -6.39
CA LEU A 91 -0.56 10.48 -6.91
C LEU A 91 0.76 11.26 -6.94
N PRO A 92 0.80 12.56 -7.24
CA PRO A 92 2.06 13.31 -7.12
C PRO A 92 2.66 13.22 -5.71
N ALA A 93 1.87 13.37 -4.65
CA ALA A 93 2.35 13.21 -3.28
C ALA A 93 2.77 11.76 -2.98
N PHE A 94 2.03 10.78 -3.48
CA PHE A 94 2.39 9.37 -3.38
C PHE A 94 3.78 9.09 -3.97
N PHE A 95 4.04 9.56 -5.19
CA PHE A 95 5.32 9.33 -5.86
C PHE A 95 6.47 10.14 -5.24
N ARG A 96 6.19 11.33 -4.69
CA ARG A 96 7.20 12.08 -3.92
C ARG A 96 7.62 11.32 -2.66
N LEU A 97 6.67 10.75 -1.92
CA LEU A 97 6.98 9.91 -0.75
C LEU A 97 7.79 8.69 -1.17
N ARG A 98 7.34 7.99 -2.23
CA ARG A 98 8.05 6.82 -2.75
C ARG A 98 9.50 7.13 -3.12
N ALA A 99 9.76 8.27 -3.77
CA ALA A 99 11.11 8.69 -4.16
C ALA A 99 12.04 8.98 -2.97
N ARG A 100 11.49 9.24 -1.79
CA ARG A 100 12.26 9.44 -0.56
C ARG A 100 12.68 8.13 0.11
N LEU A 101 12.07 7.02 -0.27
CA LEU A 101 12.35 5.70 0.31
C LEU A 101 13.56 5.04 -0.36
N PRO A 102 14.30 4.21 0.37
CA PRO A 102 15.28 3.32 -0.25
C PRO A 102 14.62 2.48 -1.35
N LEU A 103 15.26 2.37 -2.50
CA LEU A 103 14.76 1.64 -3.67
C LEU A 103 13.38 2.10 -4.19
N GLY A 104 12.93 3.29 -3.78
CA GLY A 104 11.64 3.86 -4.17
C GLY A 104 11.59 4.50 -5.55
N ASN A 105 12.67 4.43 -6.32
CA ASN A 105 12.76 5.02 -7.67
C ASN A 105 12.41 4.01 -8.75
N GLY A 106 12.04 4.52 -9.92
CA GLY A 106 11.72 3.74 -11.09
C GLY A 106 10.21 3.61 -11.37
N PRO A 107 9.85 3.05 -12.53
CA PRO A 107 8.45 2.85 -12.91
C PRO A 107 7.72 2.01 -11.89
N PHE A 108 6.50 2.43 -11.52
CA PHE A 108 5.69 1.75 -10.52
C PHE A 108 4.20 2.02 -10.75
N THR A 109 3.40 0.98 -10.64
CA THR A 109 1.95 1.06 -10.66
C THR A 109 1.42 0.88 -9.22
N PRO A 110 0.90 1.91 -8.56
CA PRO A 110 0.30 1.76 -7.24
C PRO A 110 -0.88 0.79 -7.28
N HIS A 111 -0.86 -0.22 -6.41
CA HIS A 111 -1.87 -1.27 -6.41
C HIS A 111 -2.03 -1.91 -5.03
N LEU A 112 -3.18 -2.53 -4.83
CA LEU A 112 -3.49 -3.35 -3.67
C LEU A 112 -3.95 -4.73 -4.15
N THR A 113 -3.14 -5.75 -3.93
CA THR A 113 -3.42 -7.12 -4.38
C THR A 113 -4.52 -7.76 -3.52
N VAL A 114 -5.55 -8.28 -4.17
CA VAL A 114 -6.67 -8.95 -3.51
C VAL A 114 -6.70 -10.47 -3.75
N SER A 115 -6.03 -10.95 -4.79
CA SER A 115 -5.96 -12.37 -5.12
C SER A 115 -4.69 -12.68 -5.92
N TYR A 116 -4.11 -13.84 -5.70
CA TYR A 116 -3.02 -14.38 -6.53
C TYR A 116 -3.52 -15.36 -7.59
N ARG A 117 -4.85 -15.55 -7.66
CA ARG A 117 -5.49 -16.39 -8.67
C ARG A 117 -6.39 -15.54 -9.54
N ASP A 118 -6.30 -15.74 -10.85
CA ASP A 118 -7.17 -15.06 -11.80
C ASP A 118 -8.62 -15.57 -11.67
N HIS A 119 -9.55 -14.61 -11.67
CA HIS A 119 -10.97 -14.89 -11.63
C HIS A 119 -11.74 -13.78 -12.36
N ALA A 120 -12.53 -14.17 -13.36
CA ALA A 120 -13.19 -13.21 -14.26
C ALA A 120 -14.14 -12.25 -13.55
N GLU A 121 -14.94 -12.74 -12.59
CA GLU A 121 -15.89 -11.90 -11.85
C GLU A 121 -15.18 -10.90 -10.93
N VAL A 122 -14.10 -11.32 -10.27
CA VAL A 122 -13.27 -10.43 -9.44
C VAL A 122 -12.60 -9.37 -10.30
N ARG A 123 -12.07 -9.75 -11.45
CA ARG A 123 -11.47 -8.79 -12.40
C ARG A 123 -12.46 -7.76 -12.88
N ALA A 124 -13.66 -8.18 -13.28
CA ALA A 124 -14.71 -7.27 -13.71
C ALA A 124 -15.17 -6.33 -12.58
N ALA A 125 -15.31 -6.85 -11.37
CA ALA A 125 -15.68 -6.06 -10.20
C ALA A 125 -14.61 -5.01 -9.84
N LEU A 126 -13.32 -5.36 -9.93
CA LEU A 126 -12.22 -4.43 -9.71
C LEU A 126 -12.21 -3.32 -10.76
N ASN A 127 -12.42 -3.65 -12.04
CA ASN A 127 -12.44 -2.65 -13.11
C ASN A 127 -13.56 -1.61 -12.93
N ALA A 128 -14.67 -2.00 -12.33
CA ALA A 128 -15.82 -1.11 -12.05
C ALA A 128 -15.73 -0.43 -10.68
N TYR A 129 -14.71 -0.73 -9.87
CA TYR A 129 -14.64 -0.23 -8.49
C TYR A 129 -14.25 1.23 -8.42
N ALA A 130 -14.95 1.97 -7.55
CA ALA A 130 -14.65 3.33 -7.16
C ALA A 130 -14.95 3.48 -5.67
N GLY A 131 -13.91 3.34 -4.87
CA GLY A 131 -14.01 3.31 -3.41
C GLY A 131 -14.02 4.71 -2.77
N PRO A 132 -14.30 4.77 -1.46
CA PRO A 132 -14.25 6.02 -0.71
C PRO A 132 -12.82 6.51 -0.57
N PRO A 133 -12.61 7.83 -0.55
CA PRO A 133 -11.31 8.39 -0.26
C PRO A 133 -10.95 8.24 1.22
N TRP A 134 -9.64 8.10 1.49
CA TRP A 134 -9.10 8.18 2.84
C TRP A 134 -7.81 8.98 2.85
N THR A 135 -7.35 9.36 4.02
CA THR A 135 -6.05 10.00 4.19
C THR A 135 -5.06 8.99 4.75
N ALA A 136 -4.03 8.67 3.97
CA ALA A 136 -2.92 7.87 4.44
C ALA A 136 -2.08 8.71 5.41
N SER A 137 -2.01 8.28 6.66
CA SER A 137 -1.39 9.01 7.76
C SER A 137 -0.25 8.27 8.44
N GLU A 138 0.06 7.07 7.98
CA GLU A 138 1.07 6.20 8.58
C GLU A 138 1.83 5.43 7.51
N LEU A 139 3.15 5.38 7.64
CA LEU A 139 4.02 4.55 6.81
C LEU A 139 4.52 3.38 7.66
N VAL A 140 4.45 2.17 7.12
CA VAL A 140 4.74 0.94 7.86
C VAL A 140 5.89 0.17 7.23
N LEU A 141 6.89 -0.22 8.03
CA LEU A 141 7.89 -1.19 7.65
C LEU A 141 7.39 -2.59 8.03
N VAL A 142 7.40 -3.48 7.06
CA VAL A 142 6.82 -4.82 7.19
C VAL A 142 7.87 -5.88 6.92
N HIS A 143 7.93 -6.90 7.77
CA HIS A 143 8.67 -8.12 7.54
C HIS A 143 7.76 -9.18 6.92
N SER A 144 8.08 -9.61 5.71
CA SER A 144 7.36 -10.68 5.03
C SER A 144 7.88 -12.03 5.47
N ARG A 145 7.09 -12.78 6.21
CA ARG A 145 7.38 -14.16 6.63
C ARG A 145 6.62 -15.19 5.82
N HIS A 146 6.31 -14.84 4.57
CA HIS A 146 5.56 -15.71 3.67
C HIS A 146 6.23 -17.06 3.43
N ALA A 147 7.55 -17.07 3.28
CA ALA A 147 8.33 -18.31 3.12
C ALA A 147 8.21 -19.25 4.34
N GLU A 148 7.93 -18.68 5.52
CA GLU A 148 7.74 -19.42 6.77
C GLU A 148 6.26 -19.77 7.02
N GLY A 149 5.33 -19.33 6.14
CA GLY A 149 3.89 -19.51 6.32
C GLY A 149 3.24 -18.62 7.39
N LEU A 150 4.01 -17.67 7.95
CA LEU A 150 3.59 -16.83 9.09
C LEU A 150 2.97 -15.48 8.69
N GLY A 151 3.01 -15.11 7.41
CA GLY A 151 2.39 -13.88 6.91
C GLY A 151 3.27 -12.64 7.02
N TYR A 152 2.72 -11.55 7.58
CA TYR A 152 3.39 -10.25 7.70
C TYR A 152 3.47 -9.82 9.15
N ASP A 153 4.66 -9.36 9.58
CA ASP A 153 4.86 -8.70 10.86
C ASP A 153 5.11 -7.20 10.65
N ARG A 154 4.38 -6.36 11.35
CA ARG A 154 4.66 -4.91 11.38
C ARG A 154 5.88 -4.69 12.26
N VAL A 155 6.98 -4.27 11.66
CA VAL A 155 8.23 -4.02 12.37
C VAL A 155 8.20 -2.67 13.08
N SER A 156 7.83 -1.63 12.33
CA SER A 156 7.74 -0.25 12.84
C SER A 156 6.76 0.54 11.99
N ALA A 157 6.22 1.62 12.56
CA ALA A 157 5.33 2.54 11.89
C ALA A 157 5.67 3.98 12.26
N TRP A 158 5.52 4.89 11.31
CA TRP A 158 5.78 6.32 11.50
C TRP A 158 4.62 7.14 10.97
N PRO A 159 4.20 8.20 11.67
CA PRO A 159 3.20 9.11 11.15
C PRO A 159 3.76 9.81 9.90
N LEU A 160 2.91 9.97 8.89
CA LEU A 160 3.19 10.82 7.75
C LEU A 160 2.93 12.27 8.15
N GLN A 161 3.98 13.08 8.11
CA GLN A 161 3.93 14.48 8.52
C GLN A 161 4.14 15.40 7.31
N PRO A 162 3.51 16.59 7.31
CA PRO A 162 3.76 17.58 6.26
C PRO A 162 5.24 17.99 6.24
N ASP A 163 5.74 18.32 5.05
CA ASP A 163 7.06 18.94 4.94
C ASP A 163 7.02 20.29 5.66
N PRO A 164 7.97 20.58 6.58
CA PRO A 164 8.05 21.88 7.25
C PRO A 164 8.18 23.07 6.28
N CYS A 165 8.65 22.83 5.06
CA CYS A 165 8.77 23.85 4.02
C CYS A 165 7.44 24.18 3.32
N ASP A 166 6.46 23.27 3.31
CA ASP A 166 5.15 23.51 2.68
C ASP A 166 4.26 24.47 3.48
N GLY A 167 4.55 24.68 4.75
CA GLY A 167 3.80 25.60 5.61
C GLY A 167 4.06 27.10 5.37
N ARG A 168 4.96 27.48 4.47
CA ARG A 168 5.33 28.89 4.24
C ARG A 168 4.59 29.56 3.08
N VAL A 169 3.75 28.86 2.35
CA VAL A 169 3.02 29.43 1.19
C VAL A 169 1.58 29.87 1.55
N ALA A 170 1.11 29.64 2.75
CA ALA A 170 -0.27 29.95 3.17
C ALA A 170 -0.43 31.29 3.94
N GLN A 171 0.56 32.19 3.90
CA GLN A 171 0.44 33.56 4.46
C GLN A 171 1.05 34.59 3.52
N ALA A 172 0.36 34.84 2.45
CA ALA A 172 0.49 36.05 1.67
C ALA A 172 -0.87 36.51 1.16
#